data_ed9221e1105e426ae6bb85548bfa315b
#
_entry.id   ed9221e1105e426ae6bb85548bfa315b
#
_cell.length_a   1.000
_cell.length_b   1.000
_cell.length_c   1.000
_cell.angle_alpha   90.00
_cell.angle_beta   90.00
_cell.angle_gamma   90.00
#
_symmetry.space_group_name_H-M   'P 1'
#
loop_
_entity.id
_entity.type
_entity.pdbx_description
1 polymer ?
#
loop_
_entity_poly.entity_id
_entity_poly.type
_entity_poly.pdbx_seq_one_letter_code
_entity_poly.pdbx_strand_id
1 'polypeptide(L)'
;MKHTKKLLSLLLVLCLILSLSCTAFAADEAKPLGGKTVILHSNDVHGAIDLYAAMASLKTDYEAQGAEVILADAGDYSQGTVYVSVNKGADAVTMMNATGYDVATIGNHEFDYGYAQLAENMKAAKFKVLCADVLDADGKTIFDANTIIEKGGVKIGFFG
;
A
#
# COMPACT_ATOMS: atom_id res chain seq x y z
N MET A 1 18.10 -65.75 5.86
CA MET A 1 16.84 -64.96 6.00
C MET A 1 16.85 -63.95 7.12
N LYS A 2 17.44 -64.14 8.30
CA LYS A 2 17.44 -63.12 9.39
C LYS A 2 18.33 -61.90 9.09
N HIS A 3 19.46 -62.10 8.40
CA HIS A 3 20.40 -61.00 8.05
C HIS A 3 19.89 -60.12 6.92
N THR A 4 19.21 -60.70 5.91
CA THR A 4 18.60 -59.95 4.79
C THR A 4 17.47 -59.02 5.25
N LYS A 5 16.65 -59.46 6.22
CA LYS A 5 15.60 -58.61 6.78
C LYS A 5 16.16 -57.43 7.60
N LYS A 6 17.26 -57.64 8.32
CA LYS A 6 17.95 -56.54 9.06
C LYS A 6 18.60 -55.55 8.10
N LEU A 7 19.22 -56.03 7.01
CA LEU A 7 19.82 -55.16 6.01
C LEU A 7 18.77 -54.29 5.29
N LEU A 8 17.63 -54.90 4.92
CA LEU A 8 16.51 -54.20 4.29
C LEU A 8 15.90 -53.14 5.21
N SER A 9 15.74 -53.46 6.50
CA SER A 9 15.25 -52.50 7.50
C SER A 9 16.22 -51.31 7.68
N LEU A 10 17.53 -51.57 7.67
CA LEU A 10 18.54 -50.51 7.80
C LEU A 10 18.55 -49.58 6.57
N LEU A 11 18.40 -50.15 5.36
CA LEU A 11 18.28 -49.38 4.13
C LEU A 11 17.03 -48.51 4.09
N LEU A 12 15.89 -49.02 4.55
CA LEU A 12 14.62 -48.26 4.65
C LEU A 12 14.73 -47.11 5.63
N VAL A 13 15.35 -47.28 6.78
CA VAL A 13 15.59 -46.24 7.76
C VAL A 13 16.54 -45.17 7.21
N LEU A 14 17.59 -45.59 6.49
CA LEU A 14 18.55 -44.67 5.87
C LEU A 14 17.89 -43.84 4.76
N CYS A 15 17.01 -44.44 3.94
CA CYS A 15 16.22 -43.72 2.93
C CYS A 15 15.21 -42.73 3.56
N LEU A 16 14.59 -43.09 4.69
CA LEU A 16 13.71 -42.18 5.44
C LEU A 16 14.49 -41.00 6.02
N ILE A 17 15.67 -41.22 6.58
CA ILE A 17 16.51 -40.14 7.13
C ILE A 17 16.99 -39.23 6.00
N LEU A 18 17.38 -39.74 4.84
CA LEU A 18 17.79 -38.97 3.68
C LEU A 18 16.62 -38.18 3.06
N SER A 19 15.40 -38.74 3.06
CA SER A 19 14.24 -38.01 2.56
C SER A 19 13.78 -36.88 3.50
N LEU A 20 13.93 -37.04 4.82
CA LEU A 20 13.68 -35.95 5.78
C LEU A 20 14.73 -34.82 5.68
N SER A 21 15.97 -35.13 5.31
CA SER A 21 17.03 -34.12 5.17
C SER A 21 16.84 -33.26 3.91
N CYS A 22 16.10 -33.75 2.90
CA CYS A 22 15.88 -33.01 1.65
C CYS A 22 14.82 -31.89 1.76
N THR A 23 14.01 -31.89 2.81
CA THR A 23 12.98 -30.86 3.03
C THR A 23 13.49 -29.64 3.81
N ALA A 24 14.72 -29.68 4.33
CA ALA A 24 15.27 -28.62 5.20
C ALA A 24 16.10 -27.56 4.45
N PHE A 25 16.30 -27.70 3.14
CA PHE A 25 16.94 -26.70 2.29
C PHE A 25 15.98 -26.20 1.20
N ALA A 26 14.82 -25.71 1.58
CA ALA A 26 14.22 -24.65 0.80
C ALA A 26 15.12 -23.42 1.06
N ALA A 27 16.06 -23.17 0.15
CA ALA A 27 16.77 -21.91 0.12
C ALA A 27 15.66 -20.84 0.11
N ASP A 28 15.68 -19.95 1.09
CA ASP A 28 14.85 -18.75 1.08
C ASP A 28 15.30 -18.00 -0.18
N GLU A 29 14.57 -18.20 -1.31
CA GLU A 29 14.88 -17.53 -2.56
C GLU A 29 14.77 -16.04 -2.26
N ALA A 30 15.89 -15.35 -2.31
CA ALA A 30 15.96 -13.92 -2.05
C ALA A 30 14.93 -13.24 -2.95
N LYS A 31 13.89 -12.65 -2.34
CA LYS A 31 12.84 -11.97 -3.09
C LYS A 31 13.46 -10.86 -3.94
N PRO A 32 13.08 -10.70 -5.23
CA PRO A 32 13.74 -9.77 -6.16
C PRO A 32 13.83 -8.33 -5.65
N LEU A 33 12.87 -7.91 -4.83
CA LEU A 33 12.78 -6.56 -4.27
C LEU A 33 12.97 -6.53 -2.75
N GLY A 34 13.51 -7.60 -2.16
CA GLY A 34 13.81 -7.66 -0.72
C GLY A 34 14.71 -6.49 -0.29
N GLY A 35 14.29 -5.78 0.78
CA GLY A 35 15.01 -4.62 1.31
C GLY A 35 14.90 -3.34 0.48
N LYS A 36 14.00 -3.29 -0.52
CA LYS A 36 13.73 -2.07 -1.29
C LYS A 36 12.41 -1.44 -0.84
N THR A 37 12.39 -0.11 -0.80
CA THR A 37 11.17 0.68 -0.66
C THR A 37 10.74 1.18 -2.04
N VAL A 38 9.50 0.93 -2.41
CA VAL A 38 8.88 1.35 -3.67
C VAL A 38 7.81 2.38 -3.37
N ILE A 39 7.84 3.53 -4.05
CA ILE A 39 6.79 4.53 -3.99
C ILE A 39 5.99 4.42 -5.28
N LEU A 40 4.72 4.06 -5.16
CA LEU A 40 3.74 4.14 -6.24
C LEU A 40 2.93 5.41 -6.03
N HIS A 41 2.65 6.12 -7.10
CA HIS A 41 1.85 7.34 -6.99
C HIS A 41 0.78 7.43 -8.05
N SER A 42 -0.28 8.17 -7.72
CA SER A 42 -1.35 8.60 -8.62
C SER A 42 -1.53 10.11 -8.54
N ASN A 43 -2.20 10.66 -9.54
CA ASN A 43 -2.50 12.07 -9.68
C ASN A 43 -3.69 12.23 -10.63
N ASP A 44 -4.58 13.20 -10.38
CA ASP A 44 -5.72 13.49 -11.25
C ASP A 44 -6.59 12.25 -11.55
N VAL A 45 -6.87 11.47 -10.53
CA VAL A 45 -7.63 10.20 -10.67
C VAL A 45 -9.08 10.47 -11.06
N HIS A 46 -9.68 11.56 -10.58
CA HIS A 46 -11.03 12.02 -10.94
C HIS A 46 -12.09 10.90 -10.89
N GLY A 47 -11.96 9.98 -9.92
CA GLY A 47 -12.89 8.88 -9.73
C GLY A 47 -12.84 7.79 -10.81
N ALA A 48 -11.70 7.63 -11.49
CA ALA A 48 -11.44 6.50 -12.37
C ALA A 48 -11.26 5.23 -11.53
N ILE A 49 -12.37 4.55 -11.24
CA ILE A 49 -12.41 3.42 -10.28
C ILE A 49 -11.47 2.27 -10.65
N ASP A 50 -11.25 2.04 -11.94
CA ASP A 50 -10.33 0.99 -12.42
C ASP A 50 -8.89 1.23 -11.98
N LEU A 51 -8.49 2.50 -11.79
CA LEU A 51 -7.16 2.85 -11.33
C LEU A 51 -6.93 2.39 -9.88
N TYR A 52 -7.93 2.53 -9.00
CA TYR A 52 -7.80 2.07 -7.60
C TYR A 52 -7.56 0.57 -7.52
N ALA A 53 -8.27 -0.22 -8.34
CA ALA A 53 -8.06 -1.66 -8.44
C ALA A 53 -6.67 -2.01 -9.00
N ALA A 54 -6.22 -1.29 -10.02
CA ALA A 54 -4.88 -1.47 -10.59
C ALA A 54 -3.77 -1.12 -9.59
N MET A 55 -3.91 -0.03 -8.84
CA MET A 55 -2.95 0.37 -7.81
C MET A 55 -2.89 -0.64 -6.66
N ALA A 56 -4.04 -1.18 -6.22
CA ALA A 56 -4.08 -2.24 -5.21
C ALA A 56 -3.35 -3.51 -5.69
N SER A 57 -3.56 -3.90 -6.95
CA SER A 57 -2.88 -5.06 -7.55
C SER A 57 -1.38 -4.83 -7.63
N LEU A 58 -0.94 -3.68 -8.13
CA LEU A 58 0.48 -3.32 -8.22
C LEU A 58 1.15 -3.33 -6.85
N LYS A 59 0.49 -2.76 -5.83
CA LYS A 59 1.00 -2.80 -4.45
C LYS A 59 1.22 -4.24 -4.01
N THR A 60 0.21 -5.10 -4.17
CA THR A 60 0.28 -6.52 -3.81
C THR A 60 1.42 -7.24 -4.55
N ASP A 61 1.58 -6.98 -5.84
CA ASP A 61 2.62 -7.60 -6.67
C ASP A 61 4.03 -7.21 -6.23
N TYR A 62 4.25 -5.94 -5.88
CA TYR A 62 5.54 -5.48 -5.37
C TYR A 62 5.82 -6.01 -3.96
N GLU A 63 4.83 -6.03 -3.08
CA GLU A 63 4.93 -6.62 -1.73
C GLU A 63 5.24 -8.12 -1.80
N ALA A 64 4.62 -8.86 -2.72
CA ALA A 64 4.92 -10.28 -2.96
C ALA A 64 6.37 -10.51 -3.38
N GLN A 65 6.96 -9.57 -4.12
CA GLN A 65 8.38 -9.57 -4.51
C GLN A 65 9.31 -9.11 -3.38
N GLY A 66 8.76 -8.75 -2.22
CA GLY A 66 9.52 -8.39 -1.01
C GLY A 66 9.79 -6.91 -0.83
N ALA A 67 9.17 -6.04 -1.65
CA ALA A 67 9.27 -4.59 -1.45
C ALA A 67 8.42 -4.13 -0.28
N GLU A 68 8.87 -3.05 0.36
CA GLU A 68 8.05 -2.20 1.20
C GLU A 68 7.41 -1.12 0.32
N VAL A 69 6.07 -1.11 0.21
CA VAL A 69 5.38 -0.22 -0.74
C VAL A 69 4.70 0.93 -0.02
N ILE A 70 4.90 2.14 -0.52
CA ILE A 70 4.17 3.35 -0.12
C ILE A 70 3.30 3.78 -1.29
N LEU A 71 1.99 3.99 -1.05
CA LEU A 71 1.07 4.59 -2.01
C LEU A 71 0.87 6.06 -1.66
N ALA A 72 1.13 6.95 -2.63
CA ALA A 72 0.93 8.38 -2.53
C ALA A 72 -0.03 8.88 -3.61
N ASP A 73 -0.84 9.91 -3.31
CA ASP A 73 -1.68 10.59 -4.29
C ASP A 73 -1.38 12.09 -4.30
N ALA A 74 -1.30 12.68 -5.49
CA ALA A 74 -0.95 14.07 -5.67
C ALA A 74 -2.16 15.01 -5.87
N GLY A 75 -3.38 14.54 -5.51
CA GLY A 75 -4.60 15.35 -5.52
C GLY A 75 -5.52 15.12 -6.72
N ASP A 76 -6.66 15.79 -6.70
CA ASP A 76 -7.74 15.72 -7.69
C ASP A 76 -8.36 14.31 -7.80
N TYR A 77 -8.74 13.75 -6.66
CA TYR A 77 -9.42 12.45 -6.58
C TYR A 77 -10.93 12.56 -6.27
N SER A 78 -11.39 13.68 -5.71
CA SER A 78 -12.76 13.80 -5.13
C SER A 78 -13.85 14.14 -6.13
N GLN A 79 -13.51 14.60 -7.33
CA GLN A 79 -14.45 15.07 -8.35
C GLN A 79 -14.13 14.41 -9.69
N GLY A 80 -15.13 14.28 -10.58
CA GLY A 80 -14.98 13.73 -11.94
C GLY A 80 -16.10 12.78 -12.28
N THR A 81 -15.88 11.48 -12.17
CA THR A 81 -16.92 10.50 -12.51
C THR A 81 -18.11 10.53 -11.55
N VAL A 82 -19.24 10.00 -12.00
CA VAL A 82 -20.45 9.87 -11.17
C VAL A 82 -20.18 9.07 -9.87
N TYR A 83 -19.25 8.13 -9.90
CA TYR A 83 -18.90 7.29 -8.75
C TYR A 83 -18.39 8.06 -7.53
N VAL A 84 -17.71 9.18 -7.76
CA VAL A 84 -17.20 10.02 -6.66
C VAL A 84 -18.02 11.29 -6.46
N SER A 85 -18.69 11.79 -7.53
CA SER A 85 -19.41 13.06 -7.49
C SER A 85 -20.73 12.98 -6.74
N VAL A 86 -21.44 11.84 -6.79
CA VAL A 86 -22.76 11.67 -6.14
C VAL A 86 -22.67 11.91 -4.64
N ASN A 87 -21.64 11.41 -3.97
CA ASN A 87 -21.41 11.58 -2.55
C ASN A 87 -20.33 12.64 -2.27
N LYS A 88 -20.16 13.60 -3.17
CA LYS A 88 -19.30 14.78 -2.98
C LYS A 88 -17.88 14.42 -2.53
N GLY A 89 -17.28 13.40 -3.17
CA GLY A 89 -15.91 12.94 -2.90
C GLY A 89 -15.75 11.93 -1.78
N ALA A 90 -16.77 11.63 -0.97
CA ALA A 90 -16.65 10.66 0.13
C ALA A 90 -16.30 9.25 -0.37
N ASP A 91 -16.82 8.85 -1.54
CA ASP A 91 -16.54 7.53 -2.13
C ASP A 91 -15.09 7.42 -2.60
N ALA A 92 -14.46 8.53 -3.06
CA ALA A 92 -13.04 8.54 -3.39
C ALA A 92 -12.19 8.17 -2.16
N VAL A 93 -12.46 8.80 -1.01
CA VAL A 93 -11.76 8.49 0.25
C VAL A 93 -11.97 7.03 0.66
N THR A 94 -13.19 6.51 0.47
CA THR A 94 -13.49 5.10 0.74
C THR A 94 -12.67 4.15 -0.15
N MET A 95 -12.58 4.45 -1.44
CA MET A 95 -11.77 3.65 -2.40
C MET A 95 -10.28 3.76 -2.10
N MET A 96 -9.76 4.95 -1.79
CA MET A 96 -8.37 5.15 -1.40
C MET A 96 -8.02 4.38 -0.12
N ASN A 97 -8.91 4.37 0.87
CA ASN A 97 -8.76 3.56 2.08
C ASN A 97 -8.68 2.05 1.77
N ALA A 98 -9.55 1.57 0.86
CA ALA A 98 -9.58 0.17 0.45
C ALA A 98 -8.34 -0.23 -0.37
N THR A 99 -7.83 0.66 -1.20
CA THR A 99 -6.59 0.49 -1.98
C THR A 99 -5.35 0.47 -1.08
N GLY A 100 -5.44 1.10 0.10
CA GLY A 100 -4.36 1.18 1.08
C GLY A 100 -3.36 2.28 0.77
N TYR A 101 -3.84 3.48 0.41
CA TYR A 101 -3.01 4.68 0.34
C TYR A 101 -2.41 5.01 1.71
N ASP A 102 -1.19 5.51 1.72
CA ASP A 102 -0.45 5.90 2.92
C ASP A 102 -0.48 7.43 3.11
N VAL A 103 -0.48 8.20 2.01
CA VAL A 103 -0.44 9.67 2.03
C VAL A 103 -1.12 10.23 0.79
N ALA A 104 -1.78 11.39 0.92
CA ALA A 104 -2.30 12.16 -0.19
C ALA A 104 -2.15 13.66 0.08
N THR A 105 -1.98 14.45 -0.99
CA THR A 105 -2.17 15.89 -0.93
C THR A 105 -3.56 16.28 -1.42
N ILE A 106 -3.86 17.57 -1.42
CA ILE A 106 -5.11 18.16 -1.84
C ILE A 106 -4.88 18.94 -3.13
N GLY A 107 -5.65 18.61 -4.18
CA GLY A 107 -5.71 19.39 -5.40
C GLY A 107 -6.85 20.43 -5.36
N ASN A 108 -7.09 21.11 -6.49
CA ASN A 108 -8.15 22.12 -6.55
C ASN A 108 -9.56 21.48 -6.52
N HIS A 109 -9.75 20.29 -7.06
CA HIS A 109 -11.04 19.62 -7.11
C HIS A 109 -11.52 19.06 -5.77
N GLU A 110 -10.65 18.94 -4.78
CA GLU A 110 -11.08 18.63 -3.40
C GLU A 110 -11.94 19.74 -2.79
N PHE A 111 -11.84 20.98 -3.32
CA PHE A 111 -12.64 22.12 -2.86
C PHE A 111 -13.96 22.32 -3.60
N ASP A 112 -14.27 21.55 -4.66
CA ASP A 112 -15.46 21.74 -5.50
C ASP A 112 -16.78 21.68 -4.73
N TYR A 113 -16.81 20.92 -3.64
CA TYR A 113 -17.98 20.81 -2.75
C TYR A 113 -17.84 21.69 -1.50
N GLY A 114 -16.85 22.58 -1.46
CA GLY A 114 -16.56 23.49 -0.36
C GLY A 114 -15.73 22.86 0.76
N TYR A 115 -15.04 23.72 1.52
CA TYR A 115 -14.12 23.29 2.58
C TYR A 115 -14.81 22.44 3.67
N ALA A 116 -16.06 22.73 4.04
CA ALA A 116 -16.76 21.95 5.04
C ALA A 116 -16.95 20.49 4.64
N GLN A 117 -17.27 20.25 3.35
CA GLN A 117 -17.40 18.90 2.81
C GLN A 117 -16.04 18.20 2.72
N LEU A 118 -15.01 18.92 2.26
CA LEU A 118 -13.63 18.40 2.25
C LEU A 118 -13.22 17.96 3.66
N ALA A 119 -13.36 18.82 4.66
CA ALA A 119 -12.99 18.51 6.03
C ALA A 119 -13.76 17.31 6.59
N GLU A 120 -15.04 17.15 6.23
CA GLU A 120 -15.82 15.98 6.62
C GLU A 120 -15.32 14.69 5.96
N ASN A 121 -15.05 14.73 4.64
CA ASN A 121 -14.52 13.59 3.93
C ASN A 121 -13.17 13.13 4.51
N MET A 122 -12.30 14.07 4.86
CA MET A 122 -10.95 13.76 5.36
C MET A 122 -10.96 13.14 6.77
N LYS A 123 -12.04 13.30 7.54
CA LYS A 123 -12.19 12.57 8.83
C LYS A 123 -12.25 11.06 8.64
N ALA A 124 -12.72 10.60 7.50
CA ALA A 124 -12.80 9.17 7.16
C ALA A 124 -11.49 8.62 6.56
N ALA A 125 -10.53 9.47 6.20
CA ALA A 125 -9.26 9.06 5.62
C ALA A 125 -8.44 8.24 6.63
N LYS A 126 -7.92 7.10 6.18
CA LYS A 126 -6.99 6.25 6.92
C LYS A 126 -5.53 6.51 6.53
N PHE A 127 -5.33 7.38 5.57
CA PHE A 127 -4.04 7.86 5.07
C PHE A 127 -3.75 9.27 5.60
N LYS A 128 -2.51 9.71 5.53
CA LYS A 128 -2.12 11.08 5.88
C LYS A 128 -2.57 12.06 4.81
N VAL A 129 -3.28 13.12 5.21
CA VAL A 129 -3.68 14.21 4.31
C VAL A 129 -2.76 15.39 4.55
N LEU A 130 -2.09 15.85 3.49
CA LEU A 130 -1.10 16.91 3.56
C LEU A 130 -1.55 18.12 2.75
N CYS A 131 -1.30 19.33 3.28
CA CYS A 131 -1.53 20.58 2.58
C CYS A 131 -0.67 21.69 3.21
N ALA A 132 0.43 22.04 2.57
CA ALA A 132 1.39 23.01 3.11
C ALA A 132 1.09 24.46 2.70
N ASP A 133 0.31 24.69 1.67
CA ASP A 133 0.17 25.97 0.97
C ASP A 133 -1.24 26.60 1.10
N VAL A 134 -2.25 25.85 1.55
CA VAL A 134 -3.59 26.40 1.82
C VAL A 134 -3.74 26.71 3.31
N LEU A 135 -4.03 27.97 3.60
CA LEU A 135 -4.14 28.48 4.96
C LEU A 135 -5.59 28.83 5.29
N ASP A 136 -5.96 28.67 6.54
CA ASP A 136 -7.20 29.21 7.09
C ASP A 136 -7.11 30.73 7.34
N ALA A 137 -8.18 31.31 7.88
CA ALA A 137 -8.24 32.75 8.19
C ALA A 137 -7.20 33.20 9.25
N ASP A 138 -6.71 32.27 10.07
CA ASP A 138 -5.71 32.51 11.11
C ASP A 138 -4.27 32.29 10.60
N GLY A 139 -4.12 31.98 9.32
CA GLY A 139 -2.82 31.73 8.68
C GLY A 139 -2.19 30.37 9.01
N LYS A 140 -3.00 29.40 9.44
CA LYS A 140 -2.57 28.02 9.70
C LYS A 140 -2.93 27.12 8.52
N THR A 141 -2.08 26.14 8.24
CA THR A 141 -2.41 25.12 7.25
C THR A 141 -3.68 24.34 7.64
N ILE A 142 -4.55 24.09 6.66
CA ILE A 142 -5.83 23.40 6.89
C ILE A 142 -5.68 21.91 7.23
N PHE A 143 -4.57 21.32 6.86
CA PHE A 143 -4.13 19.95 7.21
C PHE A 143 -2.65 19.96 7.57
N ASP A 144 -2.08 18.80 7.89
CA ASP A 144 -0.67 18.68 8.17
C ASP A 144 0.17 19.12 6.95
N ALA A 145 1.17 19.97 7.15
CA ALA A 145 2.01 20.45 6.05
C ALA A 145 2.93 19.34 5.50
N ASN A 146 3.35 18.41 6.36
CA ASN A 146 4.28 17.34 6.01
C ASN A 146 4.11 16.15 6.96
N THR A 147 4.68 15.00 6.56
CA THR A 147 4.81 13.83 7.42
C THR A 147 6.06 13.04 7.09
N ILE A 148 6.49 12.18 8.00
CA ILE A 148 7.54 11.19 7.75
C ILE A 148 6.90 9.80 7.82
N ILE A 149 7.06 9.02 6.76
CA ILE A 149 6.67 7.61 6.72
C ILE A 149 7.94 6.77 6.80
N GLU A 150 7.97 5.83 7.73
CA GLU A 150 9.06 4.86 7.86
C GLU A 150 8.59 3.49 7.39
N LYS A 151 9.22 2.96 6.35
CA LYS A 151 8.99 1.60 5.85
C LYS A 151 10.32 0.96 5.45
N GLY A 152 10.49 -0.32 5.77
CA GLY A 152 11.72 -1.05 5.46
C GLY A 152 12.99 -0.43 6.06
N GLY A 153 12.87 0.28 7.20
CA GLY A 153 13.98 1.00 7.83
C GLY A 153 14.38 2.31 7.13
N VAL A 154 13.64 2.71 6.08
CA VAL A 154 13.86 3.98 5.37
C VAL A 154 12.84 5.01 5.83
N LYS A 155 13.32 6.21 6.20
CA LYS A 155 12.49 7.38 6.54
C LYS A 155 12.35 8.27 5.33
N ILE A 156 11.12 8.49 4.89
CA ILE A 156 10.80 9.31 3.73
C ILE A 156 9.89 10.44 4.17
N GLY A 157 10.32 11.69 3.90
CA GLY A 157 9.54 12.90 4.15
C GLY A 157 8.61 13.17 2.97
N PHE A 158 7.34 13.42 3.28
CA PHE A 158 6.33 13.90 2.34
C PHE A 158 5.86 15.27 2.75
N PHE A 159 5.61 16.13 1.78
CA PHE A 159 4.93 17.41 1.96
C PHE A 159 3.93 17.60 0.81
N GLY A 160 2.84 18.31 1.02
CA GLY A 160 1.78 18.51 0.05
C GLY A 160 1.38 19.98 -0.10
#